data_d7be4d59608d743939074519cc04a20d
#
_entry.id   d7be4d59608d743939074519cc04a20d
#
_cell.length_a   1.000
_cell.length_b   1.000
_cell.length_c   1.000
_cell.angle_alpha   90.00
_cell.angle_beta   90.00
_cell.angle_gamma   90.00
#
_symmetry.space_group_name_H-M   'P 1'
#
loop_
_entity.id
_entity.type
_entity.pdbx_description
1 polymer ?
#
loop_
_entity_poly.entity_id
_entity_poly.type
_entity_poly.pdbx_seq_one_letter_code
_entity_poly.pdbx_strand_id
1 'polypeptide(L)'
;TAKGIDLGSRQFAPISLPKVLLIGGKGTSQYEVGEIWHYLDTRLGLPATLLDLSDLNGRNISDYTHIVFASGTYSSVDDDTAAGIKEWVKEGGVLIGQKTALRWFSTKKWIDNEVVSKSKVDEAFSTDGLGFGDKNALAAKKLIAGSVYQAKVDLSHPLMFGFEEQELPLFKTNNMIVKASD
;
A
#
# COMPACT_ATOMS: atom_id res chain seq x y z
N THR A 1 -25.87 -31.66 2.53
CA THR A 1 -26.35 -31.00 1.28
C THR A 1 -26.72 -32.07 0.27
N ALA A 2 -27.86 -31.96 -0.38
CA ALA A 2 -28.30 -32.92 -1.42
C ALA A 2 -27.46 -32.82 -2.70
N LYS A 3 -26.68 -31.76 -2.87
CA LYS A 3 -25.73 -31.56 -3.98
C LYS A 3 -24.58 -30.69 -3.45
N GLY A 4 -23.35 -31.06 -3.80
CA GLY A 4 -22.14 -30.34 -3.45
C GLY A 4 -21.13 -31.19 -2.68
N ILE A 5 -20.01 -30.58 -2.30
CA ILE A 5 -18.93 -31.21 -1.53
C ILE A 5 -19.27 -31.09 -0.05
N ASP A 6 -19.09 -32.16 0.72
CA ASP A 6 -19.24 -32.14 2.17
C ASP A 6 -18.29 -31.11 2.81
N LEU A 7 -18.82 -30.31 3.77
CA LEU A 7 -18.01 -29.33 4.50
C LEU A 7 -16.85 -29.95 5.30
N GLY A 8 -16.90 -31.25 5.59
CA GLY A 8 -15.81 -32.01 6.19
C GLY A 8 -14.76 -32.52 5.19
N SER A 9 -14.90 -32.21 3.90
CA SER A 9 -13.92 -32.59 2.89
C SER A 9 -12.58 -31.89 3.12
N ARG A 10 -11.48 -32.58 2.84
CA ARG A 10 -10.10 -32.00 2.86
C ARG A 10 -9.90 -30.86 1.84
N GLN A 11 -10.86 -30.66 0.94
CA GLN A 11 -10.85 -29.53 0.00
C GLN A 11 -11.30 -28.21 0.65
N PHE A 12 -11.85 -28.23 1.86
CA PHE A 12 -12.18 -27.06 2.62
C PHE A 12 -11.13 -26.83 3.72
N ALA A 13 -10.45 -25.69 3.67
CA ALA A 13 -9.57 -25.25 4.73
C ALA A 13 -10.30 -24.19 5.59
N PRO A 14 -10.21 -24.24 6.93
CA PRO A 14 -10.73 -23.18 7.77
C PRO A 14 -9.95 -21.88 7.50
N ILE A 15 -10.67 -20.79 7.34
CA ILE A 15 -10.07 -19.46 7.19
C ILE A 15 -9.98 -18.83 8.59
N SER A 16 -8.79 -18.43 8.98
CA SER A 16 -8.56 -17.66 10.21
C SER A 16 -8.78 -16.17 9.95
N LEU A 17 -9.25 -15.44 10.97
CA LEU A 17 -9.32 -13.98 10.90
C LEU A 17 -7.91 -13.40 10.71
N PRO A 18 -7.78 -12.35 9.89
CA PRO A 18 -6.51 -11.65 9.73
C PRO A 18 -6.00 -11.09 11.06
N LYS A 19 -4.71 -11.25 11.32
CA LYS A 19 -3.98 -10.56 12.38
C LYS A 19 -3.16 -9.45 11.75
N VAL A 20 -3.60 -8.22 11.91
CA VAL A 20 -3.02 -7.05 11.22
C VAL A 20 -2.04 -6.32 12.13
N LEU A 21 -0.83 -6.09 11.61
CA LEU A 21 0.17 -5.20 12.18
C LEU A 21 0.19 -3.91 11.35
N LEU A 22 -0.16 -2.78 11.94
CA LEU A 22 -0.14 -1.46 11.30
C LEU A 22 1.04 -0.66 11.83
N ILE A 23 1.94 -0.27 10.93
CA ILE A 23 3.13 0.50 11.28
C ILE A 23 2.79 1.98 11.33
N GLY A 24 3.01 2.59 12.50
CA GLY A 24 2.74 3.98 12.80
C GLY A 24 3.94 4.69 13.43
N GLY A 25 3.69 5.78 14.15
CA GLY A 25 4.72 6.52 14.88
C GLY A 25 5.51 7.51 14.03
N LYS A 26 6.61 8.02 14.59
CA LYS A 26 7.45 9.03 13.94
C LYS A 26 8.03 8.51 12.64
N GLY A 27 7.87 9.27 11.57
CA GLY A 27 8.33 8.89 10.22
C GLY A 27 7.19 8.44 9.30
N THR A 28 6.00 8.18 9.85
CA THR A 28 4.80 7.81 9.09
C THR A 28 3.77 8.93 9.10
N SER A 29 2.83 8.89 8.15
CA SER A 29 1.67 9.79 8.12
C SER A 29 0.65 9.36 9.18
N GLN A 30 0.58 10.10 10.29
CA GLN A 30 -0.32 9.78 11.41
C GLN A 30 -1.79 9.82 10.99
N TYR A 31 -2.16 10.70 10.06
CA TYR A 31 -3.53 10.75 9.50
C TYR A 31 -3.89 9.46 8.77
N GLU A 32 -3.00 8.97 7.90
CA GLU A 32 -3.25 7.73 7.15
C GLU A 32 -3.24 6.50 8.06
N VAL A 33 -2.35 6.45 9.05
CA VAL A 33 -2.36 5.41 10.07
C VAL A 33 -3.70 5.41 10.82
N GLY A 34 -4.18 6.59 11.21
CA GLY A 34 -5.48 6.76 11.87
C GLY A 34 -6.66 6.34 10.98
N GLU A 35 -6.64 6.71 9.69
CA GLU A 35 -7.66 6.32 8.71
C GLU A 35 -7.72 4.79 8.55
N ILE A 36 -6.58 4.14 8.38
CA ILE A 36 -6.50 2.68 8.24
C ILE A 36 -7.00 1.99 9.51
N TRP A 37 -6.48 2.43 10.66
CA TRP A 37 -6.87 1.87 11.95
C TRP A 37 -8.38 2.01 12.19
N HIS A 38 -8.92 3.23 11.99
CA HIS A 38 -10.35 3.49 12.15
C HIS A 38 -11.21 2.64 11.20
N TYR A 39 -10.77 2.46 9.96
CA TYR A 39 -11.49 1.63 8.99
C TYR A 39 -11.51 0.16 9.43
N LEU A 40 -10.37 -0.39 9.82
CA LEU A 40 -10.26 -1.78 10.28
C LEU A 40 -11.12 -2.02 11.54
N ASP A 41 -10.98 -1.14 12.54
CA ASP A 41 -11.64 -1.28 13.83
C ASP A 41 -13.15 -1.03 13.72
N THR A 42 -13.58 0.11 13.16
CA THR A 42 -14.98 0.54 13.21
C THR A 42 -15.84 0.03 12.06
N ARG A 43 -15.27 -0.23 10.89
CA ARG A 43 -16.03 -0.68 9.71
C ARG A 43 -15.97 -2.18 9.53
N LEU A 44 -14.84 -2.79 9.79
CA LEU A 44 -14.66 -4.24 9.62
C LEU A 44 -14.73 -5.01 10.94
N GLY A 45 -14.69 -4.34 12.09
CA GLY A 45 -14.60 -4.99 13.40
C GLY A 45 -13.34 -5.86 13.54
N LEU A 46 -12.29 -5.51 12.79
CA LEU A 46 -11.03 -6.23 12.73
C LEU A 46 -9.97 -5.48 13.56
N PRO A 47 -9.61 -5.96 14.75
CA PRO A 47 -8.60 -5.31 15.57
C PRO A 47 -7.23 -5.33 14.88
N ALA A 48 -6.56 -4.19 14.83
CA ALA A 48 -5.20 -4.06 14.33
C ALA A 48 -4.25 -3.71 15.48
N THR A 49 -3.08 -4.34 15.50
CA THR A 49 -1.98 -3.96 16.40
C THR A 49 -1.25 -2.76 15.80
N LEU A 50 -1.20 -1.65 16.53
CA LEU A 50 -0.38 -0.50 16.18
C LEU A 50 1.03 -0.70 16.74
N LEU A 51 2.04 -0.59 15.87
CA LEU A 51 3.45 -0.64 16.24
C LEU A 51 4.14 0.64 15.81
N ASP A 52 4.87 1.26 16.74
CA ASP A 52 5.72 2.40 16.37
C ASP A 52 6.86 1.92 15.45
N LEU A 53 7.15 2.69 14.40
CA LEU A 53 8.23 2.38 13.46
C LEU A 53 9.59 2.22 14.16
N SER A 54 9.82 2.93 15.26
CA SER A 54 11.05 2.81 16.06
C SER A 54 11.22 1.43 16.70
N ASP A 55 10.12 0.71 16.91
CA ASP A 55 10.10 -0.59 17.59
C ASP A 55 10.02 -1.78 16.61
N LEU A 56 10.09 -1.49 15.30
CA LEU A 56 9.99 -2.52 14.27
C LEU A 56 11.26 -3.36 14.14
N ASN A 57 12.43 -2.73 14.31
CA ASN A 57 13.71 -3.44 14.17
C ASN A 57 13.85 -4.56 15.22
N GLY A 58 14.14 -5.77 14.74
CA GLY A 58 14.25 -6.98 15.57
C GLY A 58 12.93 -7.50 16.13
N ARG A 59 11.78 -6.92 15.73
CA ARG A 59 10.46 -7.37 16.19
C ARG A 59 10.09 -8.71 15.58
N ASN A 60 9.60 -9.62 16.42
CA ASN A 60 8.98 -10.85 15.92
C ASN A 60 7.61 -10.53 15.28
N ILE A 61 7.48 -10.84 14.00
CA ILE A 61 6.28 -10.60 13.18
C ILE A 61 5.55 -11.90 12.80
N SER A 62 6.02 -13.07 13.24
CA SER A 62 5.50 -14.38 12.83
C SER A 62 4.02 -14.61 13.18
N ASP A 63 3.51 -13.92 14.21
CA ASP A 63 2.12 -14.05 14.64
C ASP A 63 1.12 -13.27 13.77
N TYR A 64 1.61 -12.38 12.89
CA TYR A 64 0.78 -11.57 12.03
C TYR A 64 0.61 -12.21 10.66
N THR A 65 -0.56 -12.00 10.07
CA THR A 65 -0.89 -12.43 8.71
C THR A 65 -0.77 -11.29 7.71
N HIS A 66 -0.91 -10.04 8.18
CA HIS A 66 -0.86 -8.84 7.36
C HIS A 66 0.00 -7.78 8.05
N ILE A 67 0.86 -7.12 7.28
CA ILE A 67 1.61 -5.93 7.73
C ILE A 67 1.26 -4.78 6.79
N VAL A 68 0.87 -3.65 7.37
CA VAL A 68 0.45 -2.46 6.64
C VAL A 68 1.41 -1.31 6.91
N PHE A 69 2.00 -0.79 5.85
CA PHE A 69 2.85 0.39 5.83
C PHE A 69 2.07 1.57 5.23
N ALA A 70 1.69 2.55 6.04
CA ALA A 70 1.10 3.80 5.59
C ALA A 70 2.14 4.64 4.81
N SER A 71 1.74 5.80 4.28
CA SER A 71 2.72 6.74 3.72
C SER A 71 3.77 7.12 4.77
N GLY A 72 5.05 7.08 4.40
CA GLY A 72 6.12 7.36 5.35
C GLY A 72 7.52 7.27 4.75
N THR A 73 8.52 7.45 5.62
CA THR A 73 9.95 7.26 5.33
C THR A 73 10.47 6.14 6.21
N TYR A 74 10.90 5.06 5.58
CA TYR A 74 11.28 3.80 6.24
C TYR A 74 12.80 3.54 6.22
N SER A 75 13.60 4.61 6.12
CA SER A 75 15.07 4.52 6.10
C SER A 75 15.68 4.04 7.43
N SER A 76 14.91 4.09 8.52
CA SER A 76 15.32 3.60 9.84
C SER A 76 15.16 2.08 10.01
N VAL A 77 14.49 1.41 9.09
CA VAL A 77 14.37 -0.05 9.10
C VAL A 77 15.68 -0.65 8.62
N ASP A 78 16.32 -1.42 9.49
CA ASP A 78 17.59 -2.06 9.18
C ASP A 78 17.45 -3.18 8.14
N ASP A 79 18.58 -3.61 7.59
CA ASP A 79 18.59 -4.61 6.52
C ASP A 79 18.17 -6.00 7.01
N ASP A 80 18.46 -6.34 8.26
CA ASP A 80 18.08 -7.63 8.84
C ASP A 80 16.56 -7.70 9.03
N THR A 81 15.94 -6.64 9.55
CA THR A 81 14.48 -6.52 9.66
C THR A 81 13.82 -6.55 8.28
N ALA A 82 14.37 -5.82 7.31
CA ALA A 82 13.87 -5.83 5.95
C ALA A 82 13.96 -7.22 5.30
N ALA A 83 15.06 -7.95 5.52
CA ALA A 83 15.21 -9.33 5.07
C ALA A 83 14.20 -10.27 5.75
N GLY A 84 13.99 -10.11 7.06
CA GLY A 84 12.97 -10.87 7.81
C GLY A 84 11.56 -10.67 7.29
N ILE A 85 11.18 -9.42 6.97
CA ILE A 85 9.88 -9.12 6.35
C ILE A 85 9.75 -9.80 4.99
N LYS A 86 10.81 -9.78 4.17
CA LYS A 86 10.81 -10.44 2.86
C LYS A 86 10.61 -11.96 2.98
N GLU A 87 11.29 -12.63 3.91
CA GLU A 87 11.10 -14.06 4.15
C GLU A 87 9.69 -14.36 4.67
N TRP A 88 9.19 -13.56 5.61
CA TRP A 88 7.81 -13.66 6.08
C TRP A 88 6.78 -13.57 4.94
N VAL A 89 6.98 -12.68 3.95
CA VAL A 89 6.13 -12.62 2.74
C VAL A 89 6.22 -13.91 1.93
N LYS A 90 7.42 -14.48 1.76
CA LYS A 90 7.60 -15.76 1.05
C LYS A 90 6.89 -16.93 1.74
N GLU A 91 6.77 -16.87 3.07
CA GLU A 91 6.05 -17.85 3.88
C GLU A 91 4.52 -17.65 3.85
N GLY A 92 4.02 -16.69 3.10
CA GLY A 92 2.59 -16.44 2.90
C GLY A 92 2.04 -15.21 3.60
N GLY A 93 2.88 -14.40 4.22
CA GLY A 93 2.49 -13.11 4.79
C GLY A 93 2.05 -12.10 3.73
N VAL A 94 1.07 -11.27 4.06
CA VAL A 94 0.52 -10.23 3.17
C VAL A 94 1.10 -8.87 3.54
N LEU A 95 1.85 -8.28 2.62
CA LEU A 95 2.45 -6.96 2.78
C LEU A 95 1.65 -5.92 2.01
N ILE A 96 1.18 -4.88 2.69
CA ILE A 96 0.41 -3.77 2.11
C ILE A 96 1.18 -2.47 2.30
N GLY A 97 1.42 -1.75 1.21
CA GLY A 97 2.06 -0.44 1.25
C GLY A 97 1.20 0.62 0.59
N GLN A 98 1.14 1.81 1.19
CA GLN A 98 0.42 2.95 0.64
C GLN A 98 1.37 4.07 0.25
N LYS A 99 1.07 4.73 -0.87
CA LYS A 99 1.75 5.95 -1.33
C LYS A 99 3.27 5.84 -1.22
N THR A 100 3.93 6.66 -0.38
CA THR A 100 5.40 6.72 -0.30
C THR A 100 6.06 5.46 0.27
N ALA A 101 5.32 4.57 0.95
CA ALA A 101 5.84 3.26 1.34
C ALA A 101 6.31 2.44 0.12
N LEU A 102 5.65 2.59 -1.03
CA LEU A 102 6.05 1.92 -2.27
C LEU A 102 7.44 2.31 -2.76
N ARG A 103 7.93 3.51 -2.44
CA ARG A 103 9.32 3.91 -2.76
C ARG A 103 10.32 3.05 -2.01
N TRP A 104 10.04 2.79 -0.72
CA TRP A 104 10.88 1.92 0.08
C TRP A 104 10.80 0.46 -0.41
N PHE A 105 9.61 -0.04 -0.73
CA PHE A 105 9.44 -1.37 -1.32
C PHE A 105 10.22 -1.53 -2.64
N SER A 106 10.17 -0.52 -3.50
CA SER A 106 10.96 -0.50 -4.75
C SER A 106 12.46 -0.49 -4.47
N THR A 107 12.93 0.30 -3.48
CA THR A 107 14.35 0.34 -3.07
C THR A 107 14.82 -1.03 -2.57
N LYS A 108 13.98 -1.76 -1.83
CA LYS A 108 14.27 -3.11 -1.32
C LYS A 108 14.05 -4.21 -2.38
N LYS A 109 13.60 -3.84 -3.59
CA LYS A 109 13.27 -4.78 -4.68
C LYS A 109 12.23 -5.83 -4.25
N TRP A 110 11.21 -5.38 -3.54
CA TRP A 110 10.08 -6.22 -3.14
C TRP A 110 8.95 -6.18 -4.15
N ILE A 111 8.94 -5.16 -5.00
CA ILE A 111 8.02 -4.98 -6.12
C ILE A 111 8.83 -4.76 -7.41
N ASP A 112 8.36 -5.32 -8.50
CA ASP A 112 9.00 -5.17 -9.83
C ASP A 112 8.59 -3.87 -10.52
N ASN A 113 7.58 -3.18 -10.01
CA ASN A 113 7.09 -1.93 -10.55
C ASN A 113 8.07 -0.78 -10.32
N GLU A 114 8.35 -0.01 -11.37
CA GLU A 114 9.15 1.22 -11.26
C GLU A 114 8.32 2.34 -10.63
N VAL A 115 8.76 2.86 -9.49
CA VAL A 115 8.24 4.11 -8.94
C VAL A 115 8.94 5.27 -9.64
N VAL A 116 8.19 6.08 -10.41
CA VAL A 116 8.76 7.22 -11.14
C VAL A 116 9.40 8.20 -10.17
N SER A 117 10.68 8.52 -10.41
CA SER A 117 11.43 9.43 -9.56
C SER A 117 10.91 10.87 -9.66
N LYS A 118 11.10 11.64 -8.60
CA LYS A 118 10.76 13.07 -8.61
C LYS A 118 11.50 13.81 -9.73
N SER A 119 12.76 13.48 -9.99
CA SER A 119 13.56 14.08 -11.05
C SER A 119 12.95 13.88 -12.44
N LYS A 120 12.47 12.66 -12.76
CA LYS A 120 11.79 12.38 -14.03
C LYS A 120 10.48 13.18 -14.17
N VAL A 121 9.74 13.35 -13.07
CA VAL A 121 8.53 14.19 -13.08
C VAL A 121 8.91 15.66 -13.28
N ASP A 122 9.93 16.16 -12.59
CA ASP A 122 10.37 17.54 -12.68
C ASP A 122 10.92 17.84 -14.09
N GLU A 123 11.62 16.92 -14.73
CA GLU A 123 12.08 17.03 -16.10
C GLU A 123 10.92 17.15 -17.11
N ALA A 124 9.88 16.33 -16.97
CA ALA A 124 8.67 16.39 -17.79
C ALA A 124 7.90 17.71 -17.63
N PHE A 125 8.10 18.41 -16.51
CA PHE A 125 7.50 19.69 -16.19
C PHE A 125 8.57 20.78 -16.01
N SER A 126 9.60 20.79 -16.90
CA SER A 126 10.67 21.81 -16.85
C SER A 126 10.09 23.21 -16.94
N THR A 127 10.62 24.12 -16.13
CA THR A 127 10.27 25.55 -16.12
C THR A 127 11.25 26.40 -16.90
N ASP A 128 12.19 25.77 -17.62
CA ASP A 128 13.22 26.48 -18.37
C ASP A 128 12.59 27.32 -19.49
N GLY A 129 13.02 28.57 -19.59
CA GLY A 129 12.51 29.51 -20.59
C GLY A 129 11.11 30.07 -20.32
N LEU A 130 10.43 29.66 -19.24
CA LEU A 130 9.09 30.17 -18.92
C LEU A 130 9.13 31.48 -18.13
N GLY A 131 8.19 32.38 -18.41
CA GLY A 131 7.92 33.57 -17.60
C GLY A 131 7.37 33.19 -16.21
N PHE A 132 7.41 34.16 -15.27
CA PHE A 132 6.96 33.91 -13.89
C PHE A 132 5.51 33.41 -13.78
N GLY A 133 4.60 34.01 -14.54
CA GLY A 133 3.19 33.58 -14.57
C GLY A 133 3.01 32.15 -15.12
N ASP A 134 3.76 31.82 -16.15
CA ASP A 134 3.70 30.49 -16.79
C ASP A 134 4.22 29.38 -15.89
N LYS A 135 5.22 29.69 -15.04
CA LYS A 135 5.74 28.75 -14.04
C LYS A 135 4.67 28.32 -13.04
N ASN A 136 3.83 29.26 -12.59
CA ASN A 136 2.73 28.95 -11.69
C ASN A 136 1.66 28.08 -12.36
N ALA A 137 1.33 28.37 -13.62
CA ALA A 137 0.37 27.56 -14.40
C ALA A 137 0.89 26.12 -14.60
N LEU A 138 2.20 25.96 -14.88
CA LEU A 138 2.82 24.66 -15.02
C LEU A 138 2.87 23.89 -13.69
N ALA A 139 3.16 24.58 -12.58
CA ALA A 139 3.15 23.98 -11.24
C ALA A 139 1.75 23.48 -10.87
N ALA A 140 0.70 24.21 -11.24
CA ALA A 140 -0.70 23.80 -11.04
C ALA A 140 -1.04 22.52 -11.83
N LYS A 141 -0.53 22.36 -13.05
CA LYS A 141 -0.72 21.13 -13.85
C LYS A 141 -0.07 19.89 -13.24
N LYS A 142 1.01 20.09 -12.49
CA LYS A 142 1.74 19.00 -11.80
C LYS A 142 1.09 18.60 -10.48
N LEU A 143 0.25 19.46 -9.92
CA LEU A 143 -0.35 19.27 -8.60
C LEU A 143 -1.60 18.39 -8.69
N ILE A 144 -1.65 17.33 -7.89
CA ILE A 144 -2.87 16.59 -7.59
C ILE A 144 -3.29 16.95 -6.18
N ALA A 145 -4.26 17.87 -6.08
CA ALA A 145 -4.74 18.40 -4.80
C ALA A 145 -5.92 17.61 -4.21
N GLY A 146 -6.26 16.49 -4.81
CA GLY A 146 -7.41 15.66 -4.48
C GLY A 146 -8.34 15.58 -5.69
N SER A 147 -8.33 14.44 -6.36
CA SER A 147 -9.16 14.18 -7.55
C SER A 147 -9.69 12.76 -7.49
N VAL A 148 -10.92 12.58 -7.97
CA VAL A 148 -11.50 11.27 -8.15
C VAL A 148 -11.14 10.78 -9.55
N TYR A 149 -10.50 9.64 -9.63
CA TYR A 149 -10.18 8.95 -10.87
C TYR A 149 -11.04 7.71 -11.00
N GLN A 150 -11.54 7.45 -12.19
CA GLN A 150 -12.17 6.19 -12.52
C GLN A 150 -11.08 5.19 -12.88
N ALA A 151 -10.87 4.21 -12.00
CA ALA A 151 -9.91 3.14 -12.23
C ALA A 151 -10.63 1.95 -12.86
N LYS A 152 -9.95 1.29 -13.80
CA LYS A 152 -10.42 0.04 -14.38
C LYS A 152 -9.74 -1.10 -13.64
N VAL A 153 -10.53 -2.02 -13.09
CA VAL A 153 -10.05 -3.18 -12.33
C VAL A 153 -10.29 -4.48 -13.06
N ASP A 154 -9.45 -5.46 -12.81
CA ASP A 154 -9.60 -6.81 -13.32
C ASP A 154 -10.41 -7.65 -12.32
N LEU A 155 -11.67 -7.93 -12.65
CA LEU A 155 -12.57 -8.70 -11.79
C LEU A 155 -12.15 -10.17 -11.63
N SER A 156 -11.25 -10.69 -12.48
CA SER A 156 -10.70 -12.04 -12.32
C SER A 156 -9.64 -12.11 -11.21
N HIS A 157 -9.10 -10.96 -10.78
CA HIS A 157 -8.08 -10.93 -9.73
C HIS A 157 -8.71 -11.21 -8.36
N PRO A 158 -8.12 -12.07 -7.50
CA PRO A 158 -8.69 -12.42 -6.20
C PRO A 158 -9.00 -11.24 -5.27
N LEU A 159 -8.23 -10.13 -5.35
CA LEU A 159 -8.51 -8.91 -4.58
C LEU A 159 -9.81 -8.22 -4.98
N MET A 160 -10.36 -8.53 -6.14
CA MET A 160 -11.62 -7.95 -6.61
C MET A 160 -12.82 -8.85 -6.30
N PHE A 161 -12.65 -9.88 -5.47
CA PHE A 161 -13.76 -10.72 -5.04
C PHE A 161 -14.86 -9.88 -4.37
N GLY A 162 -16.08 -10.00 -4.86
CA GLY A 162 -17.23 -9.22 -4.38
C GLY A 162 -17.49 -7.91 -5.14
N PHE A 163 -16.62 -7.53 -6.08
CA PHE A 163 -16.92 -6.42 -7.00
C PHE A 163 -17.67 -6.94 -8.21
N GLU A 164 -18.71 -6.22 -8.64
CA GLU A 164 -19.54 -6.57 -9.81
C GLU A 164 -19.19 -5.71 -11.02
N GLU A 165 -18.63 -4.51 -10.80
CA GLU A 165 -18.29 -3.56 -11.85
C GLU A 165 -16.78 -3.39 -12.00
N GLN A 166 -16.32 -3.23 -13.26
CA GLN A 166 -14.91 -3.01 -13.57
C GLN A 166 -14.43 -1.59 -13.25
N GLU A 167 -15.35 -0.67 -13.01
CA GLU A 167 -15.03 0.73 -12.80
C GLU A 167 -15.13 1.08 -11.31
N LEU A 168 -14.00 1.49 -10.75
CA LEU A 168 -13.88 1.84 -9.34
C LEU A 168 -13.46 3.32 -9.20
N PRO A 169 -14.25 4.18 -8.55
CA PRO A 169 -13.82 5.54 -8.25
C PRO A 169 -12.73 5.52 -7.16
N LEU A 170 -11.55 6.07 -7.49
CA LEU A 170 -10.43 6.19 -6.57
C LEU A 170 -10.12 7.66 -6.29
N PHE A 171 -10.03 8.01 -5.02
CA PHE A 171 -9.60 9.33 -4.59
C PHE A 171 -8.07 9.38 -4.48
N LYS A 172 -7.44 10.31 -5.18
CA LYS A 172 -5.99 10.48 -5.20
C LYS A 172 -5.57 11.86 -4.74
N THR A 173 -4.69 11.92 -3.75
CA THR A 173 -4.19 13.15 -3.12
C THR A 173 -2.70 13.41 -3.35
N ASN A 174 -2.04 12.58 -4.15
CA ASN A 174 -0.61 12.72 -4.43
C ASN A 174 -0.29 12.47 -5.90
N ASN A 175 0.86 12.94 -6.34
CA ASN A 175 1.36 12.81 -7.71
C ASN A 175 2.32 11.64 -7.92
N MET A 176 2.35 10.67 -7.02
CA MET A 176 3.20 9.48 -7.19
C MET A 176 2.68 8.64 -8.36
N ILE A 177 3.60 8.21 -9.20
CA ILE A 177 3.34 7.40 -10.38
C ILE A 177 4.11 6.10 -10.24
N VAL A 178 3.41 5.01 -10.46
CA VAL A 178 3.99 3.67 -10.54
C VAL A 178 3.74 3.16 -11.95
N LYS A 179 4.78 2.71 -12.62
CA LYS A 179 4.61 2.07 -13.92
C LYS A 179 4.20 0.61 -13.71
N ALA A 180 3.29 0.12 -14.54
CA ALA A 180 3.03 -1.30 -14.60
C ALA A 180 4.32 -2.06 -15.00
N SER A 181 4.52 -3.25 -14.45
CA SER A 181 5.45 -4.24 -15.01
C SER A 181 4.86 -4.78 -16.30
N ASP A 182 5.69 -4.94 -17.31
CA ASP A 182 5.32 -5.61 -18.56
C ASP A 182 4.96 -7.09 -18.32
#